data_5a6c81377a44d7e129ed4a9f97c03a0f
#
_entry.id   5a6c81377a44d7e129ed4a9f97c03a0f
#
_cell.length_a   1.000
_cell.length_b   1.000
_cell.length_c   1.000
_cell.angle_alpha   90.00
_cell.angle_beta   90.00
_cell.angle_gamma   90.00
#
_symmetry.space_group_name_H-M   'P 1'
#
loop_
_entity.id
_entity.type
_entity.pdbx_description
1 polymer ?
#
loop_
_entity_poly.entity_id
_entity_poly.type
_entity_poly.pdbx_seq_one_letter_code
_entity_poly.pdbx_strand_id
1 'polypeptide(L)'
;MIKKYSKKVSKCQISNSKNLKSLIFLGYLPPVNTLRKIGSNPEEETYFPAELLFCNKSKLAQLGCIVDKEILFPYSYPYTSSTTKILKKNFANLYKDTLKKIDLKKNDLVIDIGSNDGNLLSNFQSNHKVLGVTPEKIGKLAI
;
A
#
# COMPACT_ATOMS: atom_id res chain seq x y z
N MET A 1 20.80 0.79 -22.08
CA MET A 1 20.58 1.45 -20.77
C MET A 1 20.16 0.37 -19.77
N ILE A 2 20.88 0.22 -18.64
CA ILE A 2 20.46 -0.74 -17.59
C ILE A 2 19.19 -0.19 -16.94
N LYS A 3 18.10 -0.95 -16.95
CA LYS A 3 16.84 -0.56 -16.30
C LYS A 3 17.08 -0.46 -14.78
N LYS A 4 16.89 0.70 -14.20
CA LYS A 4 17.09 0.93 -12.77
C LYS A 4 15.79 0.67 -12.03
N TYR A 5 15.75 -0.41 -11.26
CA TYR A 5 14.55 -0.87 -10.55
C TYR A 5 14.25 -0.13 -9.23
N SER A 6 15.14 0.75 -8.79
CA SER A 6 14.94 1.50 -7.55
C SER A 6 15.65 2.84 -7.58
N LYS A 7 15.23 3.75 -6.69
CA LYS A 7 15.78 5.09 -6.54
C LYS A 7 16.01 5.40 -5.06
N LYS A 8 17.20 5.87 -4.71
CA LYS A 8 17.49 6.39 -3.36
C LYS A 8 16.69 7.66 -3.11
N VAL A 9 16.09 7.74 -1.92
CA VAL A 9 15.40 8.95 -1.44
C VAL A 9 16.44 9.89 -0.82
N SER A 10 16.60 11.08 -1.39
CA SER A 10 17.54 12.10 -0.93
C SER A 10 16.89 13.33 -0.31
N LYS A 11 15.55 13.39 -0.32
CA LYS A 11 14.76 14.50 0.21
C LYS A 11 13.48 13.99 0.84
N CYS A 12 12.98 14.73 1.82
CA CYS A 12 11.66 14.50 2.38
C CYS A 12 10.57 14.69 1.30
N GLN A 13 9.66 13.75 1.20
CA GLN A 13 8.59 13.75 0.19
C GLN A 13 7.55 14.86 0.41
N ILE A 14 7.44 15.40 1.63
CA ILE A 14 6.52 16.50 1.96
C ILE A 14 7.25 17.84 1.96
N SER A 15 8.33 17.98 2.75
CA SER A 15 8.97 19.28 2.97
C SER A 15 10.11 19.60 2.02
N ASN A 16 10.49 18.67 1.15
CA ASN A 16 11.68 18.73 0.28
C ASN A 16 13.03 18.94 1.02
N SER A 17 13.02 18.84 2.35
CA SER A 17 14.24 18.94 3.16
C SER A 17 15.20 17.81 2.84
N LYS A 18 16.49 18.14 2.67
CA LYS A 18 17.57 17.16 2.50
C LYS A 18 18.05 16.60 3.85
N ASN A 19 17.68 17.22 4.96
CA ASN A 19 18.06 16.78 6.30
C ASN A 19 17.16 15.60 6.74
N LEU A 20 17.56 14.41 6.35
CA LEU A 20 16.93 13.16 6.71
C LEU A 20 17.83 12.38 7.66
N LYS A 21 17.28 11.97 8.80
CA LYS A 21 17.99 11.13 9.79
C LYS A 21 17.58 9.67 9.57
N SER A 22 18.55 8.78 9.43
CA SER A 22 18.31 7.34 9.48
C SER A 22 17.87 6.93 10.89
N LEU A 23 16.72 6.28 11.01
CA LEU A 23 16.23 5.72 12.27
C LEU A 23 16.64 4.27 12.45
N ILE A 24 16.47 3.47 11.39
CA ILE A 24 16.81 2.05 11.40
C ILE A 24 17.07 1.57 9.97
N PHE A 25 18.05 0.69 9.83
CA PHE A 25 18.31 -0.06 8.60
C PHE A 25 18.08 -1.55 8.88
N LEU A 26 17.08 -2.13 8.22
CA LEU A 26 16.68 -3.53 8.37
C LEU A 26 17.46 -4.48 7.44
N GLY A 27 18.38 -3.95 6.65
CA GLY A 27 19.12 -4.71 5.65
C GLY A 27 18.49 -4.64 4.26
N TYR A 28 18.84 -5.59 3.42
CA TYR A 28 18.31 -5.73 2.08
C TYR A 28 17.21 -6.81 2.09
N LEU A 29 16.01 -6.43 1.68
CA LEU A 29 14.85 -7.32 1.71
C LEU A 29 14.32 -7.54 0.28
N PRO A 30 13.80 -8.74 -0.03
CA PRO A 30 13.13 -9.00 -1.29
C PRO A 30 11.75 -8.30 -1.31
N PRO A 31 11.16 -8.09 -2.50
CA PRO A 31 9.77 -7.66 -2.60
C PRO A 31 8.84 -8.68 -1.93
N VAL A 32 7.86 -8.20 -1.17
CA VAL A 32 6.82 -9.07 -0.61
C VAL A 32 5.85 -9.51 -1.70
N ASN A 33 5.17 -10.64 -1.47
CA ASN A 33 4.17 -11.23 -2.38
C ASN A 33 4.72 -11.68 -3.75
N THR A 34 6.04 -11.87 -3.88
CA THR A 34 6.64 -12.54 -5.02
C THR A 34 6.53 -14.04 -4.81
N LEU A 35 5.36 -14.62 -5.17
CA LEU A 35 5.08 -16.03 -4.97
C LEU A 35 5.67 -16.86 -6.11
N ARG A 36 6.36 -17.94 -5.77
CA ARG A 36 6.89 -18.93 -6.72
C ARG A 36 6.03 -20.19 -6.73
N LYS A 37 6.01 -20.89 -7.85
CA LYS A 37 5.35 -22.20 -7.93
C LYS A 37 6.12 -23.21 -7.07
N ILE A 38 5.41 -24.06 -6.35
CA ILE A 38 6.00 -25.18 -5.61
C ILE A 38 6.73 -26.08 -6.61
N GLY A 39 7.99 -26.42 -6.30
CA GLY A 39 8.85 -27.26 -7.17
C GLY A 39 9.55 -26.50 -8.30
N SER A 40 9.44 -25.16 -8.41
CA SER A 40 10.26 -24.39 -9.34
C SER A 40 11.72 -24.36 -8.87
N ASN A 41 12.66 -24.31 -9.82
CA ASN A 41 14.07 -24.16 -9.51
C ASN A 41 14.34 -22.85 -8.77
N PRO A 42 15.34 -22.83 -7.84
CA PRO A 42 15.83 -21.58 -7.27
C PRO A 42 16.30 -20.62 -8.35
N GLU A 43 15.93 -19.37 -8.23
CA GLU A 43 16.36 -18.26 -9.09
C GLU A 43 16.91 -17.14 -8.22
N GLU A 44 17.77 -16.30 -8.79
CA GLU A 44 18.21 -15.10 -8.11
C GLU A 44 17.02 -14.16 -7.82
N GLU A 45 17.02 -13.60 -6.62
CA GLU A 45 16.02 -12.62 -6.20
C GLU A 45 16.66 -11.23 -6.11
N THR A 46 15.88 -10.23 -6.47
CA THR A 46 16.31 -8.85 -6.30
C THR A 46 15.99 -8.39 -4.87
N TYR A 47 16.98 -7.79 -4.21
CA TYR A 47 16.86 -7.23 -2.87
C TYR A 47 16.96 -5.71 -2.91
N PHE A 48 16.19 -5.03 -2.05
CA PHE A 48 16.17 -3.58 -1.93
C PHE A 48 16.50 -3.14 -0.51
N PRO A 49 17.21 -1.99 -0.32
CA PRO A 49 17.53 -1.51 1.02
C PRO A 49 16.26 -1.06 1.75
N ALA A 50 16.03 -1.65 2.92
CA ALA A 50 14.91 -1.31 3.80
C ALA A 50 15.40 -0.39 4.93
N GLU A 51 15.47 0.90 4.65
CA GLU A 51 15.88 1.95 5.58
C GLU A 51 14.71 2.87 5.89
N LEU A 52 14.48 3.14 7.18
CA LEU A 52 13.51 4.13 7.63
C LEU A 52 14.22 5.45 7.92
N LEU A 53 13.84 6.49 7.21
CA LEU A 53 14.34 7.85 7.36
C LEU A 53 13.31 8.74 8.06
N PHE A 54 13.76 9.69 8.87
CA PHE A 54 12.93 10.66 9.55
C PHE A 54 13.32 12.10 9.15
N CYS A 55 12.30 12.89 8.86
CA CYS A 55 12.43 14.31 8.57
C CYS A 55 11.94 15.14 9.74
N ASN A 56 12.86 15.85 10.43
CA ASN A 56 12.50 16.70 11.56
C ASN A 56 11.58 17.87 11.17
N LYS A 57 11.67 18.39 9.94
CA LYS A 57 10.89 19.54 9.48
C LYS A 57 9.41 19.19 9.31
N SER A 58 9.09 18.04 8.71
CA SER A 58 7.71 17.60 8.45
C SER A 58 7.20 16.56 9.43
N LYS A 59 8.07 16.03 10.30
CA LYS A 59 7.79 14.90 11.19
C LYS A 59 7.41 13.61 10.43
N LEU A 60 7.78 13.51 9.16
CA LEU A 60 7.53 12.35 8.32
C LEU A 60 8.58 11.27 8.55
N ALA A 61 8.14 10.05 8.84
CA ALA A 61 8.92 8.84 8.68
C ALA A 61 8.66 8.26 7.27
N GLN A 62 9.72 7.98 6.51
CA GLN A 62 9.63 7.52 5.12
C GLN A 62 10.70 6.49 4.78
N LEU A 63 10.45 5.64 3.79
CA LEU A 63 11.48 4.71 3.31
C LEU A 63 12.60 5.47 2.57
N GLY A 64 13.83 4.99 2.73
CA GLY A 64 15.04 5.52 2.08
C GLY A 64 15.22 5.07 0.63
N CYS A 65 14.39 4.16 0.16
CA CYS A 65 14.42 3.62 -1.19
C CYS A 65 13.01 3.57 -1.79
N ILE A 66 12.86 4.07 -3.00
CA ILE A 66 11.65 3.89 -3.82
C ILE A 66 11.93 2.78 -4.82
N VAL A 67 11.19 1.70 -4.74
CA VAL A 67 11.24 0.58 -5.69
C VAL A 67 10.22 0.83 -6.80
N ASP A 68 10.52 0.35 -8.00
CA ASP A 68 9.62 0.46 -9.15
C ASP A 68 8.25 -0.17 -8.79
N LYS A 69 7.19 0.58 -9.07
CA LYS A 69 5.81 0.18 -8.77
C LYS A 69 5.41 -1.13 -9.47
N GLU A 70 5.95 -1.40 -10.67
CA GLU A 70 5.68 -2.62 -11.41
C GLU A 70 6.25 -3.87 -10.72
N ILE A 71 7.27 -3.68 -9.85
CA ILE A 71 7.84 -4.75 -9.02
C ILE A 71 7.01 -4.95 -7.75
N LEU A 72 6.64 -3.85 -7.07
CA LEU A 72 5.92 -3.93 -5.80
C LEU A 72 4.44 -4.28 -5.98
N PHE A 73 3.83 -3.75 -7.04
CA PHE A 73 2.39 -3.89 -7.34
C PHE A 73 2.21 -4.28 -8.82
N PRO A 74 2.62 -5.51 -9.20
CA PRO A 74 2.41 -5.99 -10.56
C PRO A 74 0.90 -6.09 -10.86
N TYR A 75 0.53 -6.02 -12.12
CA TYR A 75 -0.88 -6.13 -12.53
C TYR A 75 -1.58 -7.39 -11.99
N SER A 76 -0.83 -8.49 -11.86
CA SER A 76 -1.29 -9.76 -11.28
C SER A 76 -0.97 -9.89 -9.79
N TYR A 77 -1.03 -8.76 -9.04
CA TYR A 77 -0.73 -8.73 -7.60
C TYR A 77 -1.59 -9.74 -6.83
N PRO A 78 -0.96 -10.69 -6.09
CA PRO A 78 -1.68 -11.84 -5.55
C PRO A 78 -2.41 -11.56 -4.23
N TYR A 79 -2.12 -10.44 -3.57
CA TYR A 79 -2.68 -10.12 -2.26
C TYR A 79 -4.10 -9.55 -2.36
N THR A 80 -5.02 -10.09 -1.55
CA THR A 80 -6.37 -9.55 -1.36
C THR A 80 -6.60 -9.18 0.09
N SER A 81 -7.19 -8.01 0.32
CA SER A 81 -7.46 -7.51 1.67
C SER A 81 -8.52 -8.34 2.40
N SER A 82 -9.41 -9.00 1.66
CA SER A 82 -10.44 -9.88 2.22
C SER A 82 -9.95 -11.25 2.69
N THR A 83 -8.68 -11.60 2.46
CA THR A 83 -8.14 -12.93 2.80
C THR A 83 -8.09 -13.17 4.31
N THR A 84 -7.84 -12.15 5.13
CA THR A 84 -7.68 -12.29 6.58
C THR A 84 -8.88 -11.79 7.37
N LYS A 85 -9.36 -12.60 8.32
CA LYS A 85 -10.48 -12.22 9.22
C LYS A 85 -10.17 -10.96 10.04
N ILE A 86 -8.91 -10.79 10.46
CA ILE A 86 -8.50 -9.64 11.26
C ILE A 86 -8.64 -8.34 10.47
N LEU A 87 -8.25 -8.33 9.20
CA LEU A 87 -8.36 -7.15 8.35
C LEU A 87 -9.81 -6.79 8.04
N LYS A 88 -10.65 -7.79 7.77
CA LYS A 88 -12.12 -7.59 7.64
C LYS A 88 -12.70 -6.91 8.88
N LYS A 89 -12.34 -7.38 10.08
CA LYS A 89 -12.78 -6.79 11.35
C LYS A 89 -12.27 -5.36 11.51
N ASN A 90 -11.02 -5.10 11.16
CA ASN A 90 -10.44 -3.75 11.23
C ASN A 90 -11.16 -2.76 10.31
N PHE A 91 -11.49 -3.15 9.10
CA PHE A 91 -12.24 -2.31 8.16
C PHE A 91 -13.68 -2.07 8.63
N ALA A 92 -14.34 -3.09 9.18
CA ALA A 92 -15.67 -2.89 9.78
C ALA A 92 -15.63 -1.93 11.00
N ASN A 93 -14.56 -1.98 11.81
CA ASN A 93 -14.37 -1.03 12.90
C ASN A 93 -14.05 0.38 12.39
N LEU A 94 -13.21 0.50 11.36
CA LEU A 94 -12.90 1.79 10.72
C LEU A 94 -14.19 2.44 10.19
N TYR A 95 -15.06 1.69 9.52
CA TYR A 95 -16.38 2.17 9.10
C TYR A 95 -17.19 2.73 10.28
N LYS A 96 -17.33 1.96 11.36
CA LYS A 96 -18.07 2.39 12.57
C LYS A 96 -17.48 3.66 13.20
N ASP A 97 -16.15 3.75 13.24
CA ASP A 97 -15.47 4.92 13.82
C ASP A 97 -15.56 6.15 12.91
N THR A 98 -15.59 5.94 11.59
CA THR A 98 -15.87 7.01 10.62
C THR A 98 -17.24 7.63 10.85
N LEU A 99 -18.28 6.80 10.98
CA LEU A 99 -19.65 7.29 11.24
C LEU A 99 -19.81 8.06 12.55
N LYS A 100 -18.95 7.80 13.55
CA LYS A 100 -18.96 8.58 14.81
C LYS A 100 -18.32 9.96 14.66
N LYS A 101 -17.40 10.13 13.70
CA LYS A 101 -16.58 11.34 13.54
C LYS A 101 -17.01 12.22 12.38
N ILE A 102 -17.65 11.64 11.37
CA ILE A 102 -18.04 12.32 10.14
C ILE A 102 -19.53 12.06 9.94
N ASP A 103 -20.29 13.14 9.76
CA ASP A 103 -21.72 13.08 9.47
C ASP A 103 -21.94 12.77 7.97
N LEU A 104 -21.75 11.50 7.60
CA LEU A 104 -22.01 10.99 6.26
C LEU A 104 -23.51 10.91 6.02
N LYS A 105 -23.99 11.56 4.96
CA LYS A 105 -25.38 11.51 4.54
C LYS A 105 -25.63 10.30 3.63
N LYS A 106 -26.88 9.87 3.59
CA LYS A 106 -27.33 8.83 2.64
C LYS A 106 -26.99 9.27 1.21
N ASN A 107 -26.39 8.36 0.43
CA ASN A 107 -25.93 8.60 -0.94
C ASN A 107 -24.69 9.49 -1.12
N ASP A 108 -24.02 9.92 -0.06
CA ASP A 108 -22.69 10.52 -0.19
C ASP A 108 -21.74 9.56 -0.90
N LEU A 109 -20.80 10.13 -1.65
CA LEU A 109 -19.78 9.33 -2.36
C LEU A 109 -18.55 9.11 -1.47
N VAL A 110 -18.25 7.85 -1.20
CA VAL A 110 -17.04 7.42 -0.50
C VAL A 110 -16.04 6.88 -1.52
N ILE A 111 -14.86 7.48 -1.56
CA ILE A 111 -13.78 7.09 -2.49
C ILE A 111 -12.64 6.45 -1.69
N ASP A 112 -12.20 5.26 -2.14
CA ASP A 112 -11.01 4.58 -1.61
C ASP A 112 -9.94 4.49 -2.69
N ILE A 113 -8.78 5.14 -2.45
CA ILE A 113 -7.64 5.14 -3.36
C ILE A 113 -6.65 4.07 -2.88
N GLY A 114 -6.50 3.01 -3.66
CA GLY A 114 -5.80 1.78 -3.27
C GLY A 114 -6.77 0.71 -2.76
N SER A 115 -7.98 0.71 -3.29
CA SER A 115 -9.12 -0.07 -2.76
C SER A 115 -8.94 -1.59 -2.80
N ASN A 116 -7.92 -2.08 -3.50
CA ASN A 116 -7.66 -3.51 -3.68
C ASN A 116 -8.93 -4.25 -4.13
N ASP A 117 -9.42 -5.25 -3.39
CA ASP A 117 -10.64 -6.03 -3.68
C ASP A 117 -11.94 -5.39 -3.15
N GLY A 118 -11.90 -4.13 -2.71
CA GLY A 118 -13.08 -3.39 -2.24
C GLY A 118 -13.56 -3.74 -0.83
N ASN A 119 -12.81 -4.52 -0.06
CA ASN A 119 -13.22 -4.99 1.26
C ASN A 119 -13.54 -3.85 2.25
N LEU A 120 -12.83 -2.70 2.20
CA LEU A 120 -13.20 -1.52 3.01
C LEU A 120 -14.52 -0.93 2.53
N LEU A 121 -14.66 -0.69 1.23
CA LEU A 121 -15.83 -0.07 0.63
C LEU A 121 -17.11 -0.89 0.80
N SER A 122 -17.01 -2.22 0.88
CA SER A 122 -18.16 -3.11 1.10
C SER A 122 -18.93 -2.78 2.39
N ASN A 123 -18.27 -2.16 3.38
CA ASN A 123 -18.94 -1.71 4.60
C ASN A 123 -19.78 -0.43 4.40
N PHE A 124 -19.52 0.35 3.36
CA PHE A 124 -20.22 1.61 3.07
C PHE A 124 -21.35 1.45 2.04
N GLN A 125 -21.28 0.46 1.15
CA GLN A 125 -22.13 0.34 -0.03
C GLN A 125 -23.64 0.24 0.24
N SER A 126 -24.05 -0.18 1.43
CA SER A 126 -25.48 -0.29 1.77
C SER A 126 -26.17 1.07 1.93
N ASN A 127 -25.42 2.11 2.31
CA ASN A 127 -25.97 3.45 2.62
C ASN A 127 -25.34 4.57 1.81
N HIS A 128 -24.23 4.33 1.13
CA HIS A 128 -23.47 5.35 0.43
C HIS A 128 -23.10 4.86 -0.97
N LYS A 129 -22.84 5.80 -1.87
CA LYS A 129 -22.19 5.50 -3.14
C LYS A 129 -20.71 5.22 -2.88
N VAL A 130 -20.15 4.21 -3.55
CA VAL A 130 -18.75 3.85 -3.35
C VAL A 130 -17.99 3.84 -4.67
N LEU A 131 -16.74 4.28 -4.64
CA LEU A 131 -15.83 4.26 -5.77
C LEU A 131 -14.44 3.80 -5.30
N GLY A 132 -14.00 2.64 -5.78
CA GLY A 132 -12.66 2.14 -5.56
C GLY A 132 -11.74 2.50 -6.73
N VAL A 133 -10.51 2.88 -6.43
CA VAL A 133 -9.45 3.11 -7.41
C VAL A 133 -8.28 2.21 -7.08
N THR A 134 -7.91 1.29 -7.96
CA THR A 134 -6.76 0.40 -7.78
C THR A 134 -6.09 0.11 -9.13
N PRO A 135 -4.74 0.05 -9.18
CA PRO A 135 -4.02 -0.26 -10.41
C PRO A 135 -4.03 -1.77 -10.73
N GLU A 136 -4.34 -2.63 -9.76
CA GLU A 136 -4.27 -4.07 -9.91
C GLU A 136 -5.55 -4.65 -10.55
N LYS A 137 -5.38 -5.80 -11.20
CA LYS A 137 -6.50 -6.56 -11.77
C LYS A 137 -7.55 -6.97 -10.73
N ILE A 138 -7.13 -7.07 -9.47
CA ILE A 138 -7.97 -7.49 -8.34
C ILE A 138 -9.20 -6.59 -8.15
N GLY A 139 -9.13 -5.32 -8.54
CA GLY A 139 -10.27 -4.39 -8.48
C GLY A 139 -11.52 -4.88 -9.22
N LYS A 140 -11.36 -5.78 -10.19
CA LYS A 140 -12.49 -6.41 -10.90
C LYS A 140 -13.30 -7.37 -10.02
N LEU A 141 -12.76 -7.80 -8.87
CA LEU A 141 -13.48 -8.65 -7.90
C LEU A 141 -14.41 -7.83 -6.99
N ALA A 142 -14.29 -6.50 -7.01
CA ALA A 142 -15.09 -5.61 -6.17
C ALA A 142 -16.42 -5.16 -6.82
N ILE A 143 -16.72 -5.69 -8.01
CA ILE A 143 -17.91 -5.33 -8.80
C ILE A 143 -19.02 -6.33 -8.54
#